data_65012aaf0d74e1f54b2e3c22c58599f2
#
_entry.id   65012aaf0d74e1f54b2e3c22c58599f2
#
_cell.length_a   1.000
_cell.length_b   1.000
_cell.length_c   1.000
_cell.angle_alpha   90.00
_cell.angle_beta   90.00
_cell.angle_gamma   90.00
#
_symmetry.space_group_name_H-M   'P 1'
#
loop_
_entity.id
_entity.type
_entity.pdbx_description
1 polymer ?
#
loop_
_entity_poly.entity_id
_entity_poly.type
_entity_poly.pdbx_seq_one_letter_code
_entity_poly.pdbx_strand_id
1 'polypeptide(L)'
;VIWFGFFYKHWGHFLLDFLSRMWYLLEQYNGEDIIYVSHDQTIDSNYILFFKLLGIDESKVRRITSSTSFNAVIIPDYSRTEDYYNENYLKIFEVISNKVLNDATQQEKNKFLGKSFYLSRSKFSDANKKEIGENGIEAAFNTAGFESISPEVLTLPQQLLLWNLSSKVACINGTLPLNFLFGSNSLNLIVLNKTNLVHRNLDDVLEIKKHKTVVFIDVFEPCFRWASKNIGDGPFVLKVTPSLQKYLGIKNTHQYGVRFYIKASLFVFSFKLKYFSVRIIKKIAKKTLNIIALFNIKKNNHE
;
A
#
# COMPACT_ATOMS: atom_id res chain seq x y z
N VAL A 1 15.94 -5.74 -24.81
CA VAL A 1 15.09 -5.89 -23.62
C VAL A 1 15.14 -4.61 -22.79
N ILE A 2 14.09 -4.32 -22.02
CA ILE A 2 14.00 -3.17 -21.12
C ILE A 2 14.14 -3.65 -19.68
N TRP A 3 15.08 -3.09 -18.93
CA TRP A 3 15.33 -3.41 -17.53
C TRP A 3 14.46 -2.57 -16.60
N PHE A 4 13.57 -3.22 -15.82
CA PHE A 4 12.68 -2.58 -14.86
C PHE A 4 13.18 -2.64 -13.39
N GLY A 5 14.24 -3.39 -13.12
CA GLY A 5 14.84 -3.46 -11.79
C GLY A 5 14.28 -4.57 -10.93
N PHE A 6 14.21 -4.30 -9.63
CA PHE A 6 13.77 -5.26 -8.63
C PHE A 6 12.28 -5.07 -8.31
N PHE A 7 11.49 -6.15 -8.40
CA PHE A 7 10.08 -6.15 -8.05
C PHE A 7 9.86 -6.71 -6.64
N TYR A 8 9.21 -5.92 -5.79
CA TYR A 8 8.65 -6.35 -4.52
C TYR A 8 7.15 -6.52 -4.67
N LYS A 9 6.61 -7.68 -4.28
CA LYS A 9 5.16 -7.93 -4.28
C LYS A 9 4.49 -7.21 -3.09
N HIS A 10 4.63 -5.89 -3.09
CA HIS A 10 4.04 -4.96 -2.13
C HIS A 10 3.55 -3.72 -2.86
N TRP A 11 2.26 -3.41 -2.76
CA TRP A 11 1.62 -2.39 -3.58
C TRP A 11 2.27 -1.00 -3.47
N GLY A 12 2.64 -0.57 -2.25
CA GLY A 12 3.34 0.70 -2.08
C GLY A 12 4.67 0.78 -2.83
N HIS A 13 5.51 -0.27 -2.74
CA HIS A 13 6.77 -0.36 -3.50
C HIS A 13 6.53 -0.46 -5.01
N PHE A 14 5.46 -1.12 -5.41
CA PHE A 14 5.08 -1.13 -6.82
C PHE A 14 4.79 0.28 -7.33
N LEU A 15 3.94 1.03 -6.63
CA LEU A 15 3.58 2.39 -7.01
C LEU A 15 4.80 3.32 -7.00
N LEU A 16 5.58 3.32 -5.92
CA LEU A 16 6.59 4.33 -5.67
C LEU A 16 7.93 4.03 -6.37
N ASP A 17 8.31 2.75 -6.43
CA ASP A 17 9.64 2.36 -6.90
C ASP A 17 9.58 1.72 -8.29
N PHE A 18 8.75 0.67 -8.45
CA PHE A 18 8.74 -0.11 -9.67
C PHE A 18 8.15 0.66 -10.86
N LEU A 19 7.07 1.43 -10.64
CA LEU A 19 6.44 2.24 -11.69
C LEU A 19 7.31 3.42 -12.14
N SER A 20 8.33 3.80 -11.39
CA SER A 20 9.16 4.97 -11.69
C SER A 20 9.89 4.89 -13.05
N ARG A 21 9.94 3.70 -13.67
CA ARG A 21 10.50 3.48 -15.03
C ARG A 21 9.43 3.29 -16.12
N MET A 22 8.15 3.22 -15.74
CA MET A 22 7.07 2.98 -16.70
C MET A 22 6.82 4.12 -17.67
N TRP A 23 7.30 5.33 -17.39
CA TRP A 23 7.21 6.44 -18.34
C TRP A 23 7.80 6.07 -19.71
N TYR A 24 8.86 5.25 -19.74
CA TYR A 24 9.47 4.76 -20.96
C TYR A 24 8.48 3.99 -21.85
N LEU A 25 7.57 3.22 -21.23
CA LEU A 25 6.55 2.47 -21.95
C LEU A 25 5.50 3.38 -22.61
N LEU A 26 5.30 4.59 -22.10
CA LEU A 26 4.37 5.55 -22.68
C LEU A 26 4.94 6.27 -23.90
N GLU A 27 6.25 6.41 -24.00
CA GLU A 27 6.89 7.30 -24.95
C GLU A 27 7.76 6.59 -25.99
N GLN A 28 8.38 5.47 -25.64
CA GLN A 28 9.44 4.87 -26.42
C GLN A 28 9.31 3.34 -26.61
N TYR A 29 8.23 2.73 -26.10
CA TYR A 29 8.03 1.29 -26.17
C TYR A 29 7.78 0.82 -27.60
N ASN A 30 8.54 -0.18 -28.06
CA ASN A 30 8.51 -0.72 -29.42
C ASN A 30 8.29 -2.25 -29.45
N GLY A 31 7.70 -2.81 -28.40
CA GLY A 31 7.41 -4.23 -28.30
C GLY A 31 8.53 -5.09 -27.71
N GLU A 32 9.53 -4.47 -27.08
CA GLU A 32 10.62 -5.17 -26.41
C GLU A 32 10.12 -5.97 -25.20
N ASP A 33 10.85 -7.03 -24.84
CA ASP A 33 10.62 -7.73 -23.59
C ASP A 33 11.03 -6.85 -22.40
N ILE A 34 10.14 -6.78 -21.39
CA ILE A 34 10.36 -6.11 -20.12
C ILE A 34 10.89 -7.12 -19.14
N ILE A 35 12.09 -6.91 -18.62
CA ILE A 35 12.73 -7.85 -17.69
C ILE A 35 12.88 -7.26 -16.30
N TYR A 36 12.71 -8.10 -15.29
CA TYR A 36 12.85 -7.73 -13.89
C TYR A 36 13.41 -8.89 -13.07
N VAL A 37 13.95 -8.59 -11.90
CA VAL A 37 14.30 -9.61 -10.88
C VAL A 37 13.37 -9.48 -9.69
N SER A 38 13.11 -10.60 -9.05
CA SER A 38 12.40 -10.68 -7.77
C SER A 38 12.79 -11.97 -7.09
N HIS A 39 12.79 -12.04 -5.77
CA HIS A 39 13.02 -13.30 -5.06
C HIS A 39 11.95 -14.31 -5.49
N ASP A 40 11.13 -14.86 -4.66
CA ASP A 40 10.15 -15.91 -5.04
C ASP A 40 8.81 -15.35 -5.54
N GLN A 41 8.82 -14.21 -6.24
CA GLN A 41 7.58 -13.50 -6.58
C GLN A 41 7.46 -13.22 -8.07
N THR A 42 6.24 -13.28 -8.58
CA THR A 42 5.86 -12.93 -9.95
C THR A 42 4.95 -11.72 -9.96
N ILE A 43 4.96 -10.99 -11.08
CA ILE A 43 3.98 -9.93 -11.35
C ILE A 43 2.69 -10.64 -11.79
N ASP A 44 1.63 -10.51 -10.99
CA ASP A 44 0.33 -11.14 -11.22
C ASP A 44 -0.83 -10.23 -10.77
N SER A 45 -2.07 -10.65 -10.99
CA SER A 45 -3.27 -9.93 -10.56
C SER A 45 -3.24 -8.44 -10.92
N ASN A 46 -3.41 -7.54 -9.95
CA ASN A 46 -3.43 -6.09 -10.18
C ASN A 46 -2.11 -5.54 -10.75
N TYR A 47 -0.98 -6.17 -10.47
CA TYR A 47 0.32 -5.75 -11.02
C TYR A 47 0.40 -5.99 -12.53
N ILE A 48 -0.02 -7.17 -12.98
CA ILE A 48 -0.01 -7.48 -14.42
C ILE A 48 -1.12 -6.71 -15.15
N LEU A 49 -2.25 -6.47 -14.49
CA LEU A 49 -3.34 -5.67 -15.06
C LEU A 49 -2.88 -4.23 -15.35
N PHE A 50 -1.94 -3.71 -14.57
CA PHE A 50 -1.34 -2.40 -14.81
C PHE A 50 -0.63 -2.33 -16.17
N PHE A 51 0.15 -3.36 -16.52
CA PHE A 51 0.78 -3.47 -17.83
C PHE A 51 -0.26 -3.61 -18.94
N LYS A 52 -1.30 -4.43 -18.72
CA LYS A 52 -2.40 -4.60 -19.69
C LYS A 52 -3.16 -3.28 -19.94
N LEU A 53 -3.34 -2.44 -18.94
CA LEU A 53 -3.94 -1.11 -19.09
C LEU A 53 -3.06 -0.17 -19.95
N LEU A 54 -1.76 -0.39 -19.97
CA LEU A 54 -0.82 0.31 -20.87
C LEU A 54 -0.74 -0.34 -22.27
N GLY A 55 -1.50 -1.40 -22.53
CA GLY A 55 -1.45 -2.13 -23.81
C GLY A 55 -0.27 -3.10 -23.93
N ILE A 56 0.39 -3.42 -22.83
CA ILE A 56 1.51 -4.37 -22.79
C ILE A 56 0.98 -5.79 -22.61
N ASP A 57 1.37 -6.70 -23.48
CA ASP A 57 1.06 -8.11 -23.37
C ASP A 57 1.83 -8.76 -22.19
N GLU A 58 1.16 -9.63 -21.43
CA GLU A 58 1.74 -10.30 -20.27
C GLU A 58 2.99 -11.12 -20.62
N SER A 59 3.02 -11.73 -21.82
CA SER A 59 4.16 -12.52 -22.30
C SER A 59 5.44 -11.70 -22.46
N LYS A 60 5.30 -10.39 -22.56
CA LYS A 60 6.43 -9.45 -22.66
C LYS A 60 7.05 -9.12 -21.31
N VAL A 61 6.40 -9.46 -20.19
CA VAL A 61 6.87 -9.14 -18.82
C VAL A 61 7.53 -10.37 -18.21
N ARG A 62 8.86 -10.41 -18.19
CA ARG A 62 9.65 -11.61 -17.91
C ARG A 62 10.51 -11.48 -16.64
N ARG A 63 10.35 -12.42 -15.73
CA ARG A 63 11.22 -12.55 -14.55
C ARG A 63 12.52 -13.24 -14.92
N ILE A 64 13.65 -12.65 -14.52
CA ILE A 64 14.98 -13.27 -14.64
C ILE A 64 15.29 -14.02 -13.34
N THR A 65 15.55 -15.30 -13.45
CA THR A 65 15.78 -16.21 -12.32
C THR A 65 17.20 -16.79 -12.26
N SER A 66 17.99 -16.58 -13.31
CA SER A 66 19.38 -17.02 -13.41
C SER A 66 20.21 -16.01 -14.19
N SER A 67 21.53 -16.14 -14.17
CA SER A 67 22.43 -15.32 -14.97
C SER A 67 22.06 -15.43 -16.45
N THR A 68 21.73 -14.31 -17.07
CA THR A 68 21.24 -14.24 -18.45
C THR A 68 21.96 -13.12 -19.18
N SER A 69 22.40 -13.37 -20.39
CA SER A 69 23.02 -12.39 -21.28
C SER A 69 22.01 -11.89 -22.33
N PHE A 70 22.05 -10.62 -22.64
CA PHE A 70 21.23 -9.99 -23.66
C PHE A 70 22.11 -9.18 -24.60
N ASN A 71 21.77 -9.15 -25.90
CA ASN A 71 22.50 -8.37 -26.88
C ASN A 71 22.45 -6.87 -26.61
N ALA A 72 21.31 -6.39 -26.10
CA ALA A 72 21.12 -4.99 -25.69
C ALA A 72 20.15 -4.90 -24.52
N VAL A 73 20.46 -4.02 -23.59
CA VAL A 73 19.60 -3.73 -22.41
C VAL A 73 19.36 -2.23 -22.35
N ILE A 74 18.10 -1.84 -22.45
CA ILE A 74 17.65 -0.47 -22.22
C ILE A 74 17.37 -0.32 -20.72
N ILE A 75 17.97 0.67 -20.09
CA ILE A 75 17.78 0.98 -18.67
C ILE A 75 17.17 2.38 -18.57
N PRO A 76 15.84 2.49 -18.51
CA PRO A 76 15.20 3.79 -18.32
C PRO A 76 15.62 4.42 -16.99
N ASP A 77 15.83 5.73 -16.98
CA ASP A 77 16.06 6.46 -15.75
C ASP A 77 14.83 6.43 -14.85
N TYR A 78 15.05 6.62 -13.55
CA TYR A 78 13.95 6.77 -12.60
C TYR A 78 13.28 8.14 -12.79
N SER A 79 11.97 8.14 -12.99
CA SER A 79 11.16 9.37 -12.93
C SER A 79 10.84 9.80 -11.51
N ARG A 80 11.08 8.93 -10.51
CA ARG A 80 10.98 9.20 -9.08
C ARG A 80 12.05 8.44 -8.30
N THR A 81 12.67 9.11 -7.33
CA THR A 81 13.47 8.56 -6.22
C THR A 81 12.96 9.13 -4.89
N GLU A 82 13.61 8.85 -3.76
CA GLU A 82 13.20 9.44 -2.46
C GLU A 82 13.29 10.97 -2.46
N ASP A 83 14.26 11.56 -3.18
CA ASP A 83 14.55 12.99 -3.15
C ASP A 83 14.21 13.72 -4.47
N TYR A 84 13.63 13.01 -5.43
CA TYR A 84 13.40 13.57 -6.76
C TYR A 84 12.19 12.95 -7.44
N TYR A 85 11.45 13.78 -8.16
CA TYR A 85 10.44 13.35 -9.13
C TYR A 85 10.36 14.34 -10.30
N ASN A 86 9.87 13.86 -11.45
CA ASN A 86 9.55 14.69 -12.61
C ASN A 86 8.11 14.43 -13.07
N GLU A 87 7.66 15.23 -14.04
CA GLU A 87 6.30 15.15 -14.58
C GLU A 87 5.96 13.79 -15.21
N ASN A 88 6.95 13.09 -15.76
CA ASN A 88 6.76 11.76 -16.35
C ASN A 88 6.26 10.73 -15.33
N TYR A 89 6.61 10.89 -14.06
CA TYR A 89 6.09 10.02 -13.02
C TYR A 89 4.56 10.15 -12.84
N LEU A 90 4.04 11.37 -12.77
CA LEU A 90 2.59 11.60 -12.68
C LEU A 90 1.83 11.19 -13.94
N LYS A 91 2.44 11.40 -15.11
CA LYS A 91 1.86 11.04 -16.41
C LYS A 91 1.44 9.56 -16.48
N ILE A 92 2.18 8.65 -15.81
CA ILE A 92 1.83 7.22 -15.73
C ILE A 92 0.43 7.05 -15.10
N PHE A 93 0.19 7.70 -13.97
CA PHE A 93 -1.08 7.59 -13.24
C PHE A 93 -2.23 8.26 -14.00
N GLU A 94 -1.96 9.38 -14.66
CA GLU A 94 -2.94 10.10 -15.48
C GLU A 94 -3.38 9.27 -16.69
N VAL A 95 -2.44 8.68 -17.42
CA VAL A 95 -2.73 7.85 -18.61
C VAL A 95 -3.59 6.65 -18.21
N ILE A 96 -3.23 5.95 -17.13
CA ILE A 96 -3.98 4.78 -16.66
C ILE A 96 -5.36 5.18 -16.13
N SER A 97 -5.46 6.28 -15.36
CA SER A 97 -6.74 6.80 -14.88
C SER A 97 -7.66 7.19 -16.03
N ASN A 98 -7.15 7.92 -17.01
CA ASN A 98 -7.92 8.35 -18.19
C ASN A 98 -8.41 7.15 -19.00
N LYS A 99 -7.55 6.14 -19.20
CA LYS A 99 -7.97 4.90 -19.87
C LYS A 99 -9.12 4.24 -19.15
N VAL A 100 -9.03 4.03 -17.84
CA VAL A 100 -10.10 3.42 -17.05
C VAL A 100 -11.36 4.27 -17.08
N LEU A 101 -11.25 5.59 -16.98
CA LEU A 101 -12.39 6.51 -17.09
C LEU A 101 -13.08 6.44 -18.46
N ASN A 102 -12.32 6.30 -19.54
CA ASN A 102 -12.86 6.22 -20.89
C ASN A 102 -13.53 4.86 -21.15
N ASP A 103 -12.93 3.78 -20.67
CA ASP A 103 -13.42 2.41 -20.89
C ASP A 103 -14.66 2.08 -20.01
N ALA A 104 -14.83 2.77 -18.87
CA ALA A 104 -15.90 2.49 -17.94
C ALA A 104 -17.28 2.98 -18.45
N THR A 105 -18.29 2.14 -18.25
CA THR A 105 -19.69 2.49 -18.52
C THR A 105 -20.19 3.56 -17.53
N GLN A 106 -21.25 4.27 -17.93
CA GLN A 106 -21.87 5.27 -17.03
C GLN A 106 -22.41 4.62 -15.74
N GLN A 107 -22.89 3.38 -15.80
CA GLN A 107 -23.35 2.65 -14.62
C GLN A 107 -22.21 2.37 -13.63
N GLU A 108 -21.01 2.03 -14.11
CA GLU A 108 -19.82 1.82 -13.27
C GLU A 108 -19.37 3.14 -12.64
N LYS A 109 -19.34 4.23 -13.41
CA LYS A 109 -19.00 5.57 -12.92
C LYS A 109 -19.95 6.05 -11.83
N ASN A 110 -21.24 5.84 -12.00
CA ASN A 110 -22.29 6.26 -11.04
C ASN A 110 -22.20 5.55 -9.69
N LYS A 111 -21.48 4.42 -9.60
CA LYS A 111 -21.21 3.77 -8.30
C LYS A 111 -20.35 4.64 -7.39
N PHE A 112 -19.49 5.46 -7.95
CA PHE A 112 -18.49 6.24 -7.19
C PHE A 112 -18.67 7.75 -7.31
N LEU A 113 -19.30 8.23 -8.37
CA LEU A 113 -19.38 9.65 -8.71
C LEU A 113 -20.03 10.49 -7.60
N GLY A 114 -19.25 11.43 -7.07
CA GLY A 114 -19.67 12.39 -6.06
C GLY A 114 -19.91 11.83 -4.66
N LYS A 115 -19.73 10.53 -4.46
CA LYS A 115 -19.94 9.85 -3.17
C LYS A 115 -18.77 9.99 -2.22
N SER A 116 -19.01 9.63 -0.95
CA SER A 116 -18.02 9.61 0.11
C SER A 116 -17.80 8.17 0.59
N PHE A 117 -16.55 7.71 0.57
CA PHE A 117 -16.19 6.33 0.95
C PHE A 117 -15.25 6.28 2.14
N TYR A 118 -15.49 5.28 3.01
CA TYR A 118 -14.52 4.80 3.96
C TYR A 118 -13.91 3.49 3.46
N LEU A 119 -12.61 3.46 3.18
CA LEU A 119 -11.91 2.27 2.73
C LEU A 119 -11.56 1.41 3.94
N SER A 120 -12.44 0.45 4.24
CA SER A 120 -12.32 -0.42 5.39
C SER A 120 -11.34 -1.57 5.14
N ARG A 121 -10.53 -1.87 6.15
CA ARG A 121 -9.66 -3.04 6.21
C ARG A 121 -10.14 -4.06 7.25
N SER A 122 -11.33 -3.86 7.82
CA SER A 122 -11.88 -4.68 8.90
C SER A 122 -12.05 -6.16 8.51
N LYS A 123 -12.19 -6.44 7.21
CA LYS A 123 -12.27 -7.80 6.64
C LYS A 123 -10.94 -8.32 6.09
N PHE A 124 -9.93 -7.48 6.01
CA PHE A 124 -8.61 -7.86 5.48
C PHE A 124 -7.79 -8.60 6.53
N SER A 125 -7.52 -9.89 6.29
CA SER A 125 -6.91 -10.79 7.28
C SER A 125 -5.55 -10.30 7.79
N ASP A 126 -4.72 -9.70 6.92
CA ASP A 126 -3.40 -9.22 7.31
C ASP A 126 -3.44 -7.94 8.14
N ALA A 127 -4.45 -7.08 7.93
CA ALA A 127 -4.71 -5.95 8.81
C ALA A 127 -5.15 -6.44 10.19
N ASN A 128 -6.10 -7.39 10.25
CA ASN A 128 -6.62 -7.94 11.50
C ASN A 128 -5.57 -8.63 12.38
N LYS A 129 -4.46 -9.09 11.79
CA LYS A 129 -3.31 -9.61 12.53
C LYS A 129 -2.51 -8.51 13.25
N LYS A 130 -2.61 -7.27 12.79
CA LYS A 130 -1.79 -6.13 13.23
C LYS A 130 -2.59 -5.01 13.88
N GLU A 131 -3.90 -4.95 13.66
CA GLU A 131 -4.79 -3.84 14.03
C GLU A 131 -6.02 -4.36 14.75
N ILE A 132 -6.49 -3.62 15.76
CA ILE A 132 -7.75 -3.87 16.48
C ILE A 132 -8.51 -2.56 16.65
N GLY A 133 -9.84 -2.61 16.53
CA GLY A 133 -10.73 -1.47 16.81
C GLY A 133 -11.26 -0.76 15.57
N GLU A 134 -10.87 -1.15 14.36
CA GLU A 134 -11.31 -0.52 13.10
C GLU A 134 -12.84 -0.59 12.89
N ASN A 135 -13.50 -1.66 13.35
CA ASN A 135 -14.96 -1.80 13.21
C ASN A 135 -15.74 -0.62 13.83
N GLY A 136 -15.22 -0.04 14.93
CA GLY A 136 -15.82 1.14 15.54
C GLY A 136 -15.67 2.39 14.67
N ILE A 137 -14.53 2.52 13.99
CA ILE A 137 -14.26 3.61 13.04
C ILE A 137 -15.16 3.48 11.82
N GLU A 138 -15.27 2.29 11.24
CA GLU A 138 -16.17 1.98 10.12
C GLU A 138 -17.62 2.34 10.46
N ALA A 139 -18.11 1.93 11.63
CA ALA A 139 -19.44 2.29 12.10
C ALA A 139 -19.64 3.81 12.25
N ALA A 140 -18.62 4.53 12.72
CA ALA A 140 -18.66 5.98 12.84
C ALA A 140 -18.77 6.69 11.47
N PHE A 141 -17.99 6.23 10.48
CA PHE A 141 -18.09 6.75 9.10
C PHE A 141 -19.44 6.46 8.47
N ASN A 142 -19.97 5.23 8.65
CA ASN A 142 -21.31 4.87 8.15
C ASN A 142 -22.40 5.76 8.79
N THR A 143 -22.30 6.05 10.08
CA THR A 143 -23.22 6.97 10.78
C THR A 143 -23.14 8.40 10.21
N ALA A 144 -21.97 8.81 9.73
CA ALA A 144 -21.73 10.10 9.10
C ALA A 144 -22.10 10.15 7.59
N GLY A 145 -22.67 9.08 7.04
CA GLY A 145 -23.13 9.01 5.65
C GLY A 145 -22.06 8.60 4.63
N PHE A 146 -20.93 8.06 5.07
CA PHE A 146 -19.96 7.44 4.17
C PHE A 146 -20.40 6.00 3.85
N GLU A 147 -20.15 5.56 2.62
CA GLU A 147 -20.28 4.15 2.25
C GLU A 147 -18.95 3.42 2.62
N SER A 148 -19.02 2.38 3.45
CA SER A 148 -17.84 1.55 3.74
C SER A 148 -17.64 0.51 2.67
N ILE A 149 -16.42 0.43 2.13
CA ILE A 149 -16.05 -0.54 1.12
C ILE A 149 -14.67 -1.14 1.44
N SER A 150 -14.52 -2.45 1.23
CA SER A 150 -13.24 -3.14 1.34
C SER A 150 -12.53 -3.10 -0.01
N PRO A 151 -11.36 -2.43 -0.15
CA PRO A 151 -10.69 -2.29 -1.45
C PRO A 151 -10.34 -3.61 -2.12
N GLU A 152 -10.09 -4.65 -1.35
CA GLU A 152 -9.73 -6.00 -1.84
C GLU A 152 -10.86 -6.70 -2.62
N VAL A 153 -12.12 -6.26 -2.48
CA VAL A 153 -13.23 -6.82 -3.27
C VAL A 153 -13.44 -6.08 -4.59
N LEU A 154 -12.74 -4.98 -4.80
CA LEU A 154 -12.79 -4.20 -6.02
C LEU A 154 -11.70 -4.64 -7.00
N THR A 155 -12.04 -4.72 -8.28
CA THR A 155 -11.04 -4.84 -9.34
C THR A 155 -10.19 -3.56 -9.41
N LEU A 156 -8.98 -3.64 -9.98
CA LEU A 156 -8.14 -2.45 -10.14
C LEU A 156 -8.86 -1.31 -10.88
N PRO A 157 -9.56 -1.52 -12.01
CA PRO A 157 -10.34 -0.44 -12.63
C PRO A 157 -11.38 0.18 -11.69
N GLN A 158 -12.08 -0.61 -10.89
CA GLN A 158 -13.05 -0.09 -9.92
C GLN A 158 -12.37 0.74 -8.82
N GLN A 159 -11.20 0.30 -8.33
CA GLN A 159 -10.43 1.10 -7.38
C GLN A 159 -10.02 2.45 -8.00
N LEU A 160 -9.55 2.45 -9.25
CA LEU A 160 -9.17 3.67 -9.95
C LEU A 160 -10.37 4.61 -10.18
N LEU A 161 -11.56 4.07 -10.53
CA LEU A 161 -12.79 4.85 -10.61
C LEU A 161 -13.16 5.48 -9.25
N LEU A 162 -13.04 4.73 -8.16
CA LEU A 162 -13.29 5.23 -6.81
C LEU A 162 -12.37 6.43 -6.51
N TRP A 163 -11.06 6.31 -6.73
CA TRP A 163 -10.11 7.39 -6.46
C TRP A 163 -10.33 8.63 -7.35
N ASN A 164 -10.80 8.44 -8.57
CA ASN A 164 -11.04 9.54 -9.52
C ASN A 164 -12.39 10.25 -9.34
N LEU A 165 -13.45 9.52 -9.00
CA LEU A 165 -14.82 10.01 -9.08
C LEU A 165 -15.45 10.35 -7.73
N SER A 166 -14.87 9.87 -6.62
CA SER A 166 -15.41 10.16 -5.30
C SER A 166 -15.18 11.60 -4.88
N SER A 167 -16.11 12.14 -4.08
CA SER A 167 -15.93 13.46 -3.46
C SER A 167 -15.04 13.43 -2.23
N LYS A 168 -15.14 12.34 -1.44
CA LYS A 168 -14.32 12.11 -0.24
C LYS A 168 -13.89 10.65 -0.15
N VAL A 169 -12.65 10.44 0.22
CA VAL A 169 -12.13 9.11 0.55
C VAL A 169 -11.43 9.18 1.91
N ALA A 170 -11.88 8.34 2.83
CA ALA A 170 -11.25 8.16 4.13
C ALA A 170 -10.60 6.78 4.22
N CYS A 171 -9.39 6.69 4.77
CA CYS A 171 -8.70 5.41 4.96
C CYS A 171 -7.68 5.47 6.10
N ILE A 172 -7.36 4.31 6.65
CA ILE A 172 -6.29 4.17 7.64
C ILE A 172 -4.93 4.43 6.96
N ASN A 173 -4.09 5.20 7.63
CA ASN A 173 -2.72 5.51 7.18
C ASN A 173 -1.88 4.24 7.00
N GLY A 174 -1.25 4.12 5.83
CA GLY A 174 -0.47 2.97 5.38
C GLY A 174 -0.38 2.97 3.85
N THR A 175 -0.52 1.82 3.20
CA THR A 175 -0.42 1.72 1.73
C THR A 175 -1.63 2.33 1.01
N LEU A 176 -2.83 2.29 1.61
CA LEU A 176 -4.06 2.76 0.95
C LEU A 176 -4.00 4.21 0.48
N PRO A 177 -3.60 5.21 1.30
CA PRO A 177 -3.56 6.59 0.86
C PRO A 177 -2.55 6.88 -0.25
N LEU A 178 -1.57 5.99 -0.51
CA LEU A 178 -0.66 6.13 -1.65
C LEU A 178 -1.38 6.04 -3.00
N ASN A 179 -2.55 5.38 -3.06
CA ASN A 179 -3.40 5.37 -4.26
C ASN A 179 -3.95 6.76 -4.63
N PHE A 180 -3.75 7.77 -3.77
CA PHE A 180 -4.05 9.15 -4.11
C PHE A 180 -3.27 9.64 -5.34
N LEU A 181 -2.21 8.96 -5.75
CA LEU A 181 -1.56 9.17 -7.04
C LEU A 181 -2.54 9.10 -8.22
N PHE A 182 -3.59 8.28 -8.13
CA PHE A 182 -4.68 8.19 -9.11
C PHE A 182 -5.81 9.18 -8.85
N GLY A 183 -5.86 9.78 -7.66
CA GLY A 183 -6.96 10.64 -7.23
C GLY A 183 -7.11 11.90 -8.04
N SER A 184 -8.35 12.32 -8.27
CA SER A 184 -8.63 13.63 -8.88
C SER A 184 -8.17 14.78 -7.96
N ASN A 185 -7.90 15.94 -8.55
CA ASN A 185 -7.52 17.12 -7.78
C ASN A 185 -8.66 17.68 -6.91
N SER A 186 -9.92 17.27 -7.17
CA SER A 186 -11.10 17.64 -6.38
C SER A 186 -11.40 16.67 -5.22
N LEU A 187 -10.68 15.55 -5.14
CA LEU A 187 -10.90 14.56 -4.09
C LEU A 187 -10.45 15.08 -2.73
N ASN A 188 -11.33 15.03 -1.73
CA ASN A 188 -10.97 15.31 -0.35
C ASN A 188 -10.47 14.02 0.33
N LEU A 189 -9.18 13.94 0.60
CA LEU A 189 -8.56 12.81 1.26
C LEU A 189 -8.57 12.97 2.78
N ILE A 190 -9.03 11.94 3.50
CA ILE A 190 -9.04 11.86 4.96
C ILE A 190 -8.14 10.70 5.37
N VAL A 191 -7.02 11.00 5.99
CA VAL A 191 -6.04 10.00 6.44
C VAL A 191 -6.16 9.80 7.94
N LEU A 192 -6.46 8.59 8.35
CA LEU A 192 -6.62 8.22 9.75
C LEU A 192 -5.29 7.67 10.30
N ASN A 193 -4.62 8.44 11.13
CA ASN A 193 -3.36 8.03 11.73
C ASN A 193 -3.58 6.94 12.78
N LYS A 194 -2.98 5.78 12.55
CA LYS A 194 -3.00 4.63 13.46
C LYS A 194 -1.84 4.62 14.45
N THR A 195 -0.95 5.58 14.33
CA THR A 195 0.24 5.81 15.17
C THR A 195 0.68 7.26 15.01
N ASN A 196 1.52 7.73 15.90
CA ASN A 196 2.16 9.06 15.84
C ASN A 196 3.42 9.10 14.96
N LEU A 197 3.72 8.01 14.24
CA LEU A 197 4.89 7.96 13.35
C LEU A 197 4.58 8.64 12.02
N VAL A 198 5.57 9.33 11.50
CA VAL A 198 5.49 10.02 10.20
C VAL A 198 5.47 8.99 9.06
N HIS A 199 4.66 9.23 8.03
CA HIS A 199 4.60 8.43 6.83
C HIS A 199 5.24 9.16 5.64
N ARG A 200 6.57 9.19 5.58
CA ARG A 200 7.33 9.92 4.56
C ARG A 200 6.84 9.67 3.13
N ASN A 201 6.61 8.40 2.77
CA ASN A 201 6.10 8.06 1.43
C ASN A 201 4.75 8.70 1.10
N LEU A 202 3.90 8.96 2.10
CA LEU A 202 2.65 9.68 1.88
C LEU A 202 2.90 11.19 1.74
N ASP A 203 3.81 11.73 2.54
CA ASP A 203 4.20 13.14 2.43
C ASP A 203 4.74 13.43 1.03
N ASP A 204 5.61 12.55 0.47
CA ASP A 204 6.09 12.63 -0.90
C ASP A 204 4.95 12.61 -1.93
N VAL A 205 3.99 11.67 -1.77
CA VAL A 205 2.82 11.59 -2.67
C VAL A 205 2.00 12.87 -2.65
N LEU A 206 1.79 13.46 -1.48
CA LEU A 206 1.03 14.70 -1.34
C LEU A 206 1.76 15.89 -1.95
N GLU A 207 3.07 15.95 -1.80
CA GLU A 207 3.93 16.96 -2.44
C GLU A 207 3.88 16.83 -3.96
N ILE A 208 4.09 15.62 -4.49
CA ILE A 208 4.03 15.31 -5.93
C ILE A 208 2.67 15.71 -6.52
N LYS A 209 1.57 15.41 -5.83
CA LYS A 209 0.21 15.78 -6.26
C LYS A 209 -0.08 17.27 -6.06
N LYS A 210 0.77 18.04 -5.35
CA LYS A 210 0.53 19.45 -4.99
C LYS A 210 -0.84 19.68 -4.36
N HIS A 211 -1.31 18.70 -3.60
CA HIS A 211 -2.66 18.69 -3.06
C HIS A 211 -2.77 19.43 -1.74
N LYS A 212 -3.74 20.38 -1.64
CA LYS A 212 -3.86 21.29 -0.51
C LYS A 212 -4.88 20.87 0.56
N THR A 213 -5.73 19.89 0.27
CA THR A 213 -6.88 19.55 1.13
C THR A 213 -6.84 18.11 1.63
N VAL A 214 -5.80 17.78 2.41
CA VAL A 214 -5.74 16.49 3.13
C VAL A 214 -6.02 16.74 4.60
N VAL A 215 -6.90 15.93 5.16
CA VAL A 215 -7.23 15.97 6.59
C VAL A 215 -6.60 14.78 7.28
N PHE A 216 -5.74 15.02 8.26
CA PHE A 216 -5.17 13.97 9.11
C PHE A 216 -5.91 13.94 10.45
N ILE A 217 -6.35 12.75 10.86
CA ILE A 217 -7.07 12.54 12.13
C ILE A 217 -6.45 11.37 12.87
N ASP A 218 -6.04 11.59 14.10
CA ASP A 218 -5.50 10.53 14.95
C ASP A 218 -6.65 9.63 15.45
N VAL A 219 -6.53 8.34 15.17
CA VAL A 219 -7.48 7.31 15.59
C VAL A 219 -6.81 6.22 16.42
N PHE A 220 -5.55 6.37 16.79
CA PHE A 220 -4.86 5.44 17.68
C PHE A 220 -5.17 5.72 19.15
N GLU A 221 -5.15 4.65 19.97
CA GLU A 221 -5.26 4.78 21.42
C GLU A 221 -3.89 5.19 22.00
N PRO A 222 -3.76 6.41 22.61
CA PRO A 222 -2.48 6.92 23.08
C PRO A 222 -1.74 6.02 24.08
N CYS A 223 -2.48 5.24 24.89
CA CYS A 223 -1.88 4.31 25.86
C CYS A 223 -1.06 3.19 25.19
N PHE A 224 -1.33 2.87 23.93
CA PHE A 224 -0.63 1.84 23.16
C PHE A 224 0.29 2.37 22.06
N ARG A 225 0.48 3.68 21.94
CA ARG A 225 1.33 4.30 20.89
C ARG A 225 2.76 3.74 20.83
N TRP A 226 3.30 3.31 21.98
CA TRP A 226 4.63 2.71 22.11
C TRP A 226 4.72 1.29 21.56
N ALA A 227 3.60 0.65 21.31
CA ALA A 227 3.54 -0.77 20.94
C ALA A 227 4.11 -1.02 19.55
N SER A 228 3.95 -0.09 18.60
CA SER A 228 4.50 -0.17 17.25
C SER A 228 5.76 0.70 17.10
N LYS A 229 6.72 0.20 16.32
CA LYS A 229 7.99 0.89 16.01
C LYS A 229 8.02 1.52 14.62
N ASN A 230 7.15 1.12 13.73
CA ASN A 230 6.99 1.66 12.39
C ASN A 230 5.52 1.56 11.94
N ILE A 231 5.20 2.25 10.85
CA ILE A 231 3.83 2.35 10.35
C ILE A 231 3.30 1.05 9.73
N GLY A 232 4.17 0.09 9.41
CA GLY A 232 3.80 -1.16 8.72
C GLY A 232 3.60 -2.37 9.63
N ASP A 233 4.21 -2.39 10.81
CA ASP A 233 4.39 -3.67 11.55
C ASP A 233 3.38 -3.92 12.66
N GLY A 234 2.73 -2.90 13.19
CA GLY A 234 1.82 -3.07 14.34
C GLY A 234 2.54 -3.39 15.67
N PRO A 235 1.83 -3.79 16.70
CA PRO A 235 0.38 -3.81 16.79
C PRO A 235 -0.22 -2.39 16.92
N PHE A 236 -1.39 -2.17 16.31
CA PHE A 236 -2.09 -0.90 16.39
C PHE A 236 -3.43 -1.09 17.11
N VAL A 237 -3.73 -0.17 18.04
CA VAL A 237 -5.00 -0.12 18.76
C VAL A 237 -5.73 1.14 18.33
N LEU A 238 -6.82 0.96 17.61
CA LEU A 238 -7.61 2.02 16.99
C LEU A 238 -8.88 2.27 17.80
N LYS A 239 -9.33 3.52 17.80
CA LYS A 239 -10.61 3.92 18.39
C LYS A 239 -11.19 5.15 17.71
N VAL A 240 -12.49 5.35 17.88
CA VAL A 240 -13.16 6.61 17.53
C VAL A 240 -12.74 7.66 18.57
N THR A 241 -11.88 8.58 18.16
CA THR A 241 -11.36 9.66 19.02
C THR A 241 -12.31 10.85 19.03
N PRO A 242 -12.21 11.77 20.03
CA PRO A 242 -12.97 13.02 20.01
C PRO A 242 -12.74 13.86 18.76
N SER A 243 -11.51 13.85 18.22
CA SER A 243 -11.18 14.54 16.96
C SER A 243 -11.94 13.96 15.78
N LEU A 244 -12.03 12.64 15.67
CA LEU A 244 -12.80 11.96 14.63
C LEU A 244 -14.31 12.26 14.78
N GLN A 245 -14.85 12.20 15.99
CA GLN A 245 -16.25 12.50 16.26
C GLN A 245 -16.60 13.95 15.86
N LYS A 246 -15.76 14.89 16.24
CA LYS A 246 -15.91 16.30 15.88
C LYS A 246 -15.89 16.50 14.36
N TYR A 247 -14.95 15.84 13.68
CA TYR A 247 -14.85 15.92 12.22
C TYR A 247 -16.07 15.36 11.51
N LEU A 248 -16.58 14.22 11.98
CA LEU A 248 -17.75 13.57 11.41
C LEU A 248 -19.09 14.19 11.85
N GLY A 249 -19.09 15.12 12.81
CA GLY A 249 -20.32 15.73 13.34
C GLY A 249 -21.23 14.74 14.11
N ILE A 250 -20.66 13.63 14.59
CA ILE A 250 -21.41 12.60 15.33
C ILE A 250 -21.29 12.79 16.83
N LYS A 251 -22.39 12.47 17.55
CA LYS A 251 -22.35 12.45 19.02
C LYS A 251 -21.53 11.25 19.51
N ASN A 252 -20.94 11.37 20.67
CA ASN A 252 -20.15 10.31 21.29
C ASN A 252 -21.01 9.06 21.58
N THR A 253 -21.03 8.12 20.66
CA THR A 253 -21.80 6.87 20.74
C THR A 253 -20.97 5.69 21.23
N HIS A 254 -19.64 5.82 21.28
CA HIS A 254 -18.73 4.73 21.65
C HIS A 254 -17.96 5.06 22.92
N GLN A 255 -18.48 4.60 24.05
CA GLN A 255 -17.70 4.56 25.29
C GLN A 255 -16.81 3.30 25.29
N TYR A 256 -15.51 3.53 25.23
CA TYR A 256 -14.51 2.45 25.35
C TYR A 256 -14.34 2.09 26.83
N GLY A 257 -15.09 1.08 27.29
CA GLY A 257 -15.03 0.60 28.68
C GLY A 257 -13.81 -0.31 28.95
N VAL A 258 -13.69 -0.75 30.20
CA VAL A 258 -12.59 -1.63 30.68
C VAL A 258 -12.39 -2.87 29.78
N ARG A 259 -13.46 -3.44 29.27
CA ARG A 259 -13.39 -4.62 28.34
C ARG A 259 -12.58 -4.34 27.08
N PHE A 260 -12.68 -3.12 26.51
CA PHE A 260 -11.89 -2.74 25.35
C PHE A 260 -10.39 -2.73 25.69
N TYR A 261 -10.02 -2.11 26.81
CA TYR A 261 -8.61 -2.00 27.23
C TYR A 261 -8.01 -3.34 27.60
N ILE A 262 -8.77 -4.23 28.25
CA ILE A 262 -8.33 -5.61 28.49
C ILE A 262 -8.07 -6.34 27.16
N LYS A 263 -9.01 -6.28 26.23
CA LYS A 263 -8.87 -6.92 24.90
C LYS A 263 -7.68 -6.35 24.12
N ALA A 264 -7.49 -5.04 24.15
CA ALA A 264 -6.37 -4.36 23.51
C ALA A 264 -5.03 -4.75 24.14
N SER A 265 -4.96 -4.82 25.48
CA SER A 265 -3.74 -5.24 26.19
C SER A 265 -3.37 -6.68 25.86
N LEU A 266 -4.33 -7.60 25.85
CA LEU A 266 -4.13 -9.00 25.46
C LEU A 266 -3.67 -9.12 24.01
N PHE A 267 -4.25 -8.35 23.09
CA PHE A 267 -3.85 -8.30 21.70
C PHE A 267 -2.39 -7.82 21.54
N VAL A 268 -2.04 -6.70 22.17
CA VAL A 268 -0.68 -6.15 22.13
C VAL A 268 0.33 -7.12 22.74
N PHE A 269 -0.01 -7.75 23.87
CA PHE A 269 0.85 -8.73 24.54
C PHE A 269 1.08 -9.96 23.65
N SER A 270 0.02 -10.56 23.12
CA SER A 270 0.10 -11.75 22.26
C SER A 270 0.87 -11.46 20.97
N PHE A 271 0.67 -10.29 20.36
CA PHE A 271 1.42 -9.88 19.18
C PHE A 271 2.92 -9.77 19.48
N LYS A 272 3.28 -9.12 20.59
CA LYS A 272 4.69 -8.96 20.98
C LYS A 272 5.35 -10.28 21.35
N LEU A 273 4.64 -11.17 22.00
CA LEU A 273 5.13 -12.51 22.34
C LEU A 273 5.43 -13.30 21.05
N LYS A 274 4.51 -13.28 20.09
CA LYS A 274 4.69 -13.91 18.77
C LYS A 274 5.88 -13.32 18.01
N TYR A 275 6.02 -12.01 18.00
CA TYR A 275 7.14 -11.34 17.32
C TYR A 275 8.48 -11.70 17.97
N PHE A 276 8.54 -11.77 19.30
CA PHE A 276 9.71 -12.15 20.06
C PHE A 276 10.13 -13.60 19.78
N SER A 277 9.19 -14.55 19.79
CA SER A 277 9.47 -15.96 19.47
C SER A 277 9.99 -16.16 18.05
N VAL A 278 9.37 -15.51 17.06
CA VAL A 278 9.85 -15.55 15.65
C VAL A 278 11.26 -14.98 15.52
N ARG A 279 11.57 -13.90 16.25
CA ARG A 279 12.92 -13.30 16.22
C ARG A 279 13.96 -14.21 16.81
N ILE A 280 13.64 -14.90 17.90
CA ILE A 280 14.54 -15.91 18.52
C ILE A 280 14.78 -17.06 17.55
N ILE A 281 13.72 -17.62 16.95
CA ILE A 281 13.82 -18.74 16.00
C ILE A 281 14.71 -18.35 14.81
N LYS A 282 14.49 -17.16 14.22
CA LYS A 282 15.33 -16.64 13.13
C LYS A 282 16.80 -16.49 13.55
N LYS A 283 17.06 -16.01 14.77
CA LYS A 283 18.43 -15.85 15.29
C LYS A 283 19.12 -17.20 15.49
N ILE A 284 18.39 -18.20 16.01
CA ILE A 284 18.90 -19.57 16.16
C ILE A 284 19.18 -20.18 14.78
N ALA A 285 18.21 -20.12 13.85
CA ALA A 285 18.38 -20.66 12.50
C ALA A 285 19.58 -20.04 11.77
N LYS A 286 19.77 -18.71 11.85
CA LYS A 286 20.94 -18.04 11.27
C LYS A 286 22.24 -18.52 11.90
N LYS A 287 22.27 -18.72 13.23
CA LYS A 287 23.47 -19.22 13.93
C LYS A 287 23.78 -20.66 13.51
N THR A 288 22.77 -21.50 13.38
CA THR A 288 22.90 -22.89 12.91
C THR A 288 23.44 -22.97 11.49
N LEU A 289 22.88 -22.15 10.55
CA LEU A 289 23.38 -22.07 9.17
C LEU A 289 24.84 -21.63 9.09
N ASN A 290 25.26 -20.66 9.90
CA ASN A 290 26.66 -20.22 9.94
C ASN A 290 27.57 -21.33 10.46
N ILE A 291 27.13 -22.12 11.44
CA ILE A 291 27.92 -23.27 11.94
C ILE A 291 28.05 -24.33 10.85
N ILE A 292 26.98 -24.68 10.15
CA ILE A 292 27.00 -25.64 9.03
C ILE A 292 27.93 -25.17 7.91
N ALA A 293 27.87 -23.88 7.55
CA ALA A 293 28.76 -23.28 6.55
C ALA A 293 30.24 -23.40 6.95
N LEU A 294 30.55 -23.15 8.22
CA LEU A 294 31.92 -23.29 8.75
C LEU A 294 32.42 -24.75 8.73
N PHE A 295 31.53 -25.72 9.01
CA PHE A 295 31.89 -27.15 8.91
C PHE A 295 32.14 -27.58 7.47
N ASN A 296 31.33 -27.10 6.50
CA ASN A 296 31.53 -27.43 5.09
C ASN A 296 32.83 -26.82 4.52
N ILE A 297 33.21 -25.61 4.93
CA ILE A 297 34.47 -24.98 4.53
C ILE A 297 35.68 -25.79 5.09
N LYS A 298 35.58 -26.27 6.35
CA LYS A 298 36.65 -27.09 6.92
C LYS A 298 36.79 -28.44 6.24
N LYS A 299 35.71 -29.05 5.76
CA LYS A 299 35.75 -30.33 5.06
C LYS A 299 36.39 -30.21 3.67
N ASN A 300 36.09 -29.11 2.94
CA ASN A 300 36.69 -28.87 1.61
C ASN A 300 38.16 -28.42 1.64
N ASN A 301 38.71 -28.06 2.80
CA ASN A 301 40.13 -27.71 2.96
C ASN A 301 40.98 -28.89 3.42
N HIS A 302 40.40 -30.09 3.59
CA HIS A 302 41.09 -31.33 3.97
C HIS A 302 40.99 -32.42 2.88
N GLU A 303 40.39 -32.11 1.73
CA GLU A 303 40.50 -32.84 0.47
C GLU A 303 41.46 -32.11 -0.49
#